data_651413737f4f7f2dd21bab05e9e08906
#
_entry.id   651413737f4f7f2dd21bab05e9e08906
#
_cell.length_a   1.000
_cell.length_b   1.000
_cell.length_c   1.000
_cell.angle_alpha   90.00
_cell.angle_beta   90.00
_cell.angle_gamma   90.00
#
_symmetry.space_group_name_H-M   'P 1'
#
loop_
_entity.id
_entity.type
_entity.pdbx_description
1 polymer ?
#
loop_
_entity_poly.entity_id
_entity_poly.type
_entity_poly.pdbx_seq_one_letter_code
_entity_poly.pdbx_strand_id
1 'polypeptide(L)'
;MLDYQHIKKLAADAGFDLCGLTPCGHMAQNEAWLRAWLGKGYQSSLTYMERNVEKRADPRKLVEGARTAVVCAVSYKSRIGEGYPPGYRTKIASYACTADYHTTIKGMLNGMLEHLKAAV
;
A
#
# COMPACT_ATOMS: atom_id res chain seq x y z
N MET A 1 -9.27 6.78 24.29
CA MET A 1 -9.41 5.46 23.65
C MET A 1 -9.41 5.63 22.13
N LEU A 2 -8.54 4.92 21.45
CA LEU A 2 -8.50 4.93 19.99
C LEU A 2 -9.69 4.14 19.43
N ASP A 3 -10.57 4.82 18.74
CA ASP A 3 -11.66 4.19 17.97
C ASP A 3 -11.42 4.32 16.47
N TYR A 4 -12.31 3.72 15.68
CA TYR A 4 -12.22 3.72 14.22
C TYR A 4 -12.26 5.15 13.63
N GLN A 5 -13.09 6.03 14.18
CA GLN A 5 -13.23 7.40 13.67
C GLN A 5 -11.98 8.21 13.94
N HIS A 6 -11.35 8.02 15.09
CA HIS A 6 -10.08 8.65 15.42
C HIS A 6 -8.99 8.22 14.41
N ILE A 7 -8.86 6.91 14.15
CA ILE A 7 -7.88 6.40 13.16
C ILE A 7 -8.15 6.95 11.76
N LYS A 8 -9.40 7.00 11.33
CA LYS A 8 -9.78 7.63 10.05
C LYS A 8 -9.38 9.09 9.97
N LYS A 9 -9.61 9.84 11.07
CA LYS A 9 -9.22 11.25 11.13
C LYS A 9 -7.72 11.41 11.01
N LEU A 10 -6.93 10.63 11.75
CA LEU A 10 -5.46 10.66 11.66
C LEU A 10 -4.95 10.34 10.26
N ALA A 11 -5.58 9.40 9.57
CA ALA A 11 -5.23 9.08 8.18
C ALA A 11 -5.54 10.27 7.24
N ALA A 12 -6.70 10.90 7.39
CA ALA A 12 -7.06 12.08 6.61
C ALA A 12 -6.12 13.26 6.89
N ASP A 13 -5.79 13.50 8.16
CA ASP A 13 -4.84 14.55 8.58
C ASP A 13 -3.43 14.28 8.02
N ALA A 14 -3.05 13.00 7.85
CA ALA A 14 -1.79 12.59 7.21
C ALA A 14 -1.83 12.68 5.66
N GLY A 15 -2.98 13.01 5.07
CA GLY A 15 -3.15 13.19 3.63
C GLY A 15 -3.66 11.98 2.86
N PHE A 16 -4.15 10.93 3.54
CA PHE A 16 -4.78 9.79 2.88
C PHE A 16 -6.23 10.09 2.51
N ASP A 17 -6.65 9.64 1.32
CA ASP A 17 -8.02 9.79 0.84
C ASP A 17 -8.98 8.76 1.44
N LEU A 18 -8.48 7.55 1.69
CA LEU A 18 -9.25 6.45 2.27
C LEU A 18 -8.45 5.75 3.38
N CYS A 19 -9.18 5.28 4.38
CA CYS A 19 -8.64 4.46 5.46
C CYS A 19 -9.64 3.40 5.89
N GLY A 20 -9.17 2.20 6.11
CA GLY A 20 -9.94 1.07 6.65
C GLY A 20 -9.14 0.27 7.64
N LEU A 21 -9.85 -0.51 8.46
CA LEU A 21 -9.26 -1.45 9.41
C LEU A 21 -9.68 -2.87 9.03
N THR A 22 -8.75 -3.81 9.15
CA THR A 22 -9.03 -5.24 8.96
C THR A 22 -8.27 -6.08 9.97
N PRO A 23 -8.83 -7.19 10.46
CA PRO A 23 -8.07 -8.12 11.31
C PRO A 23 -6.88 -8.68 10.54
N CYS A 24 -5.75 -8.82 11.23
CA CYS A 24 -4.60 -9.56 10.69
C CYS A 24 -4.87 -11.05 10.75
N GLY A 25 -4.66 -11.73 9.62
CA GLY A 25 -4.83 -13.16 9.50
C GLY A 25 -4.19 -13.71 8.24
N HIS A 26 -4.11 -15.03 8.16
CA HIS A 26 -3.61 -15.72 6.97
C HIS A 26 -4.64 -15.62 5.84
N MET A 27 -4.23 -15.05 4.72
CA MET A 27 -5.02 -14.91 3.50
C MET A 27 -4.78 -16.12 2.59
N ALA A 28 -5.28 -17.30 3.00
CA ALA A 28 -4.97 -18.58 2.35
C ALA A 28 -5.31 -18.60 0.85
N GLN A 29 -6.46 -18.02 0.46
CA GLN A 29 -6.84 -17.97 -0.95
C GLN A 29 -5.90 -17.10 -1.78
N ASN A 30 -5.49 -15.94 -1.25
CA ASN A 30 -4.55 -15.05 -1.91
C ASN A 30 -3.16 -15.70 -2.06
N GLU A 31 -2.71 -16.44 -1.04
CA GLU A 31 -1.46 -17.20 -1.11
C GLU A 31 -1.54 -18.29 -2.19
N ALA A 32 -2.65 -19.04 -2.25
CA ALA A 32 -2.85 -20.07 -3.27
C ALA A 32 -2.82 -19.48 -4.70
N TRP A 33 -3.46 -18.34 -4.92
CA TRP A 33 -3.42 -17.63 -6.20
C TRP A 33 -2.02 -17.15 -6.56
N LEU A 34 -1.30 -16.55 -5.61
CA LEU A 34 0.07 -16.09 -5.84
C LEU A 34 0.99 -17.26 -6.19
N ARG A 35 0.92 -18.38 -5.47
CA ARG A 35 1.72 -19.58 -5.76
C ARG A 35 1.38 -20.18 -7.13
N ALA A 36 0.11 -20.24 -7.49
CA ALA A 36 -0.31 -20.71 -8.82
C ALA A 36 0.19 -19.78 -9.94
N TRP A 37 0.15 -18.46 -9.71
CA TRP A 37 0.65 -17.45 -10.66
C TRP A 37 2.18 -17.56 -10.84
N LEU A 38 2.92 -17.72 -9.74
CA LEU A 38 4.37 -17.94 -9.76
C LEU A 38 4.73 -19.28 -10.45
N GLY A 39 3.97 -20.35 -10.17
CA GLY A 39 4.18 -21.66 -10.80
C GLY A 39 3.99 -21.64 -12.32
N LYS A 40 3.27 -20.67 -12.85
CA LYS A 40 3.12 -20.45 -14.30
C LYS A 40 4.21 -19.56 -14.91
N GLY A 41 5.13 -19.04 -14.09
CA GLY A 41 6.19 -18.13 -14.55
C GLY A 41 5.69 -16.74 -14.95
N TYR A 42 4.49 -16.33 -14.51
CA TYR A 42 3.88 -15.06 -14.90
C TYR A 42 4.58 -13.83 -14.32
N GLN A 43 5.43 -14.00 -13.30
CA GLN A 43 6.29 -12.95 -12.75
C GLN A 43 7.40 -12.53 -13.71
N SER A 44 7.70 -13.34 -14.76
CA SER A 44 8.77 -13.05 -15.72
C SER A 44 10.09 -12.72 -15.00
N SER A 45 10.70 -11.57 -15.29
CA SER A 45 11.95 -11.10 -14.63
C SER A 45 11.76 -10.52 -13.23
N LEU A 46 10.53 -10.45 -12.69
CA LEU A 46 10.25 -9.90 -11.37
C LEU A 46 10.51 -10.94 -10.27
N THR A 47 11.77 -11.39 -10.15
CA THR A 47 12.18 -12.48 -9.23
C THR A 47 11.90 -12.19 -7.76
N TYR A 48 11.80 -10.89 -7.37
CA TYR A 48 11.43 -10.53 -6.00
C TYR A 48 10.02 -11.00 -5.60
N MET A 49 9.14 -11.29 -6.56
CA MET A 49 7.80 -11.82 -6.29
C MET A 49 7.82 -13.25 -5.72
N GLU A 50 8.87 -14.00 -5.97
CA GLU A 50 9.05 -15.37 -5.49
C GLU A 50 9.43 -15.43 -4.01
N ARG A 51 9.91 -14.31 -3.47
CA ARG A 51 10.42 -14.22 -2.09
C ARG A 51 9.32 -13.87 -1.10
N ASN A 52 9.40 -14.49 0.09
CA ASN A 52 8.54 -14.14 1.22
C ASN A 52 7.02 -14.26 0.94
N VAL A 53 6.62 -15.27 0.17
CA VAL A 53 5.21 -15.52 -0.17
C VAL A 53 4.35 -15.63 1.09
N GLU A 54 4.83 -16.36 2.09
CA GLU A 54 4.15 -16.55 3.37
C GLU A 54 3.99 -15.24 4.17
N LYS A 55 4.97 -14.31 4.08
CA LYS A 55 4.89 -12.98 4.72
C LYS A 55 3.93 -12.05 3.99
N ARG A 56 3.80 -12.22 2.66
CA ARG A 56 2.82 -11.49 1.86
C ARG A 56 1.39 -11.91 2.16
N ALA A 57 1.22 -13.19 2.53
CA ALA A 57 -0.07 -13.77 2.82
C ALA A 57 -0.50 -13.65 4.29
N ASP A 58 0.42 -13.31 5.20
CA ASP A 58 0.11 -13.19 6.63
C ASP A 58 0.91 -12.06 7.29
N PRO A 59 0.27 -10.91 7.57
CA PRO A 59 0.93 -9.77 8.21
C PRO A 59 1.58 -10.09 9.56
N ARG A 60 1.08 -11.11 10.28
CA ARG A 60 1.62 -11.53 11.59
C ARG A 60 3.04 -12.11 11.48
N LYS A 61 3.44 -12.53 10.29
CA LYS A 61 4.82 -12.99 9.99
C LYS A 61 5.78 -11.84 9.72
N LEU A 62 5.27 -10.62 9.53
CA LEU A 62 6.06 -9.39 9.44
C LEU A 62 6.16 -8.69 10.79
N VAL A 63 5.05 -8.64 11.53
CA VAL A 63 4.95 -7.98 12.83
C VAL A 63 4.34 -8.97 13.81
N GLU A 64 5.16 -9.50 14.70
CA GLU A 64 4.70 -10.45 15.73
C GLU A 64 3.64 -9.80 16.62
N GLY A 65 2.57 -10.54 16.90
CA GLY A 65 1.45 -10.06 17.71
C GLY A 65 0.50 -9.09 17.00
N ALA A 66 0.70 -8.79 15.71
CA ALA A 66 -0.22 -7.95 14.96
C ALA A 66 -1.64 -8.52 14.97
N ARG A 67 -2.62 -7.70 15.37
CA ARG A 67 -4.05 -8.06 15.41
C ARG A 67 -4.88 -7.33 14.39
N THR A 68 -4.50 -6.09 14.08
CA THR A 68 -5.24 -5.23 13.17
C THR A 68 -4.28 -4.56 12.19
N ALA A 69 -4.65 -4.54 10.92
CA ALA A 69 -3.97 -3.78 9.89
C ALA A 69 -4.78 -2.50 9.59
N VAL A 70 -4.09 -1.37 9.52
CA VAL A 70 -4.64 -0.12 9.01
C VAL A 70 -4.27 -0.04 7.54
N VAL A 71 -5.26 0.02 6.67
CA VAL A 71 -5.09 0.09 5.22
C VAL A 71 -5.45 1.48 4.76
N CYS A 72 -4.49 2.17 4.16
CA CYS A 72 -4.67 3.53 3.64
C CYS A 72 -4.53 3.54 2.12
N ALA A 73 -5.25 4.46 1.48
CA ALA A 73 -5.13 4.70 0.05
C ALA A 73 -5.00 6.19 -0.22
N VAL A 74 -4.21 6.54 -1.22
CA VAL A 74 -4.03 7.91 -1.72
C VAL A 74 -4.15 7.91 -3.23
N SER A 75 -4.88 8.88 -3.78
CA SER A 75 -5.01 9.07 -5.21
C SER A 75 -3.73 9.67 -5.78
N TYR A 76 -3.21 9.09 -6.84
CA TYR A 76 -2.11 9.65 -7.63
C TYR A 76 -2.60 10.29 -8.94
N LYS A 77 -3.91 10.49 -9.09
CA LYS A 77 -4.48 11.17 -10.25
C LYS A 77 -3.91 12.58 -10.36
N SER A 78 -3.30 12.90 -11.49
CA SER A 78 -2.74 14.22 -11.77
C SER A 78 -3.13 14.69 -13.16
N ARG A 79 -2.99 15.99 -13.43
CA ARG A 79 -3.22 16.58 -14.76
C ARG A 79 -2.03 16.42 -15.71
N ILE A 80 -0.96 15.76 -15.29
CA ILE A 80 0.25 15.59 -16.11
C ILE A 80 -0.07 14.90 -17.44
N GLY A 81 -0.98 13.93 -17.43
CA GLY A 81 -1.42 13.24 -18.66
C GLY A 81 -2.16 14.14 -19.66
N GLU A 82 -2.70 15.26 -19.22
CA GLU A 82 -3.42 16.23 -20.08
C GLU A 82 -2.45 17.16 -20.84
N GLY A 83 -1.19 17.25 -20.39
CA GLY A 83 -0.17 18.14 -20.95
C GLY A 83 0.74 17.49 -22.00
N TYR A 84 0.50 16.24 -22.43
CA TYR A 84 1.30 15.63 -23.48
C TYR A 84 1.04 16.32 -24.83
N PRO A 85 2.11 16.75 -25.55
CA PRO A 85 1.94 17.37 -26.85
C PRO A 85 1.24 16.45 -27.84
N PRO A 86 0.46 17.00 -28.81
CA PRO A 86 -0.12 16.20 -29.88
C PRO A 86 0.95 15.40 -30.63
N GLY A 87 0.69 14.11 -30.86
CA GLY A 87 1.62 13.23 -31.58
C GLY A 87 2.64 12.48 -30.69
N TYR A 88 2.66 12.72 -29.37
CA TYR A 88 3.47 11.91 -28.46
C TYR A 88 2.97 10.47 -28.43
N ARG A 89 3.81 9.52 -28.86
CA ARG A 89 3.44 8.09 -28.90
C ARG A 89 3.59 7.40 -27.55
N THR A 90 4.54 7.86 -26.74
CA THR A 90 4.85 7.25 -25.43
C THR A 90 4.29 8.13 -24.32
N LYS A 91 3.52 7.51 -23.42
CA LYS A 91 3.00 8.19 -22.22
C LYS A 91 3.56 7.52 -20.97
N ILE A 92 3.98 8.32 -20.01
CA ILE A 92 4.46 7.85 -18.73
C ILE A 92 3.25 7.79 -17.78
N ALA A 93 3.13 6.71 -16.99
CA ALA A 93 2.07 6.59 -16.01
C ALA A 93 2.14 7.73 -14.97
N SER A 94 0.98 8.25 -14.58
CA SER A 94 0.90 9.43 -13.70
C SER A 94 1.69 9.29 -12.40
N TYR A 95 1.69 8.09 -11.79
CA TYR A 95 2.45 7.86 -10.56
C TYR A 95 3.97 8.00 -10.73
N ALA A 96 4.48 7.77 -11.96
CA ALA A 96 5.91 7.87 -12.26
C ALA A 96 6.35 9.30 -12.62
N CYS A 97 5.41 10.23 -12.76
CA CYS A 97 5.68 11.64 -13.09
C CYS A 97 5.76 12.54 -11.85
N THR A 98 5.68 11.98 -10.66
CA THR A 98 5.72 12.70 -9.38
C THR A 98 6.94 12.29 -8.56
N ALA A 99 7.11 12.87 -7.38
CA ALA A 99 8.10 12.40 -6.42
C ALA A 99 7.89 10.92 -6.11
N ASP A 100 8.96 10.22 -5.73
CA ASP A 100 8.90 8.79 -5.42
C ASP A 100 7.84 8.51 -4.35
N TYR A 101 6.80 7.80 -4.75
CA TYR A 101 5.68 7.47 -3.86
C TYR A 101 6.12 6.62 -2.66
N HIS A 102 7.18 5.82 -2.77
CA HIS A 102 7.73 5.07 -1.65
C HIS A 102 8.14 6.00 -0.51
N THR A 103 8.82 7.10 -0.84
CA THR A 103 9.23 8.11 0.15
C THR A 103 8.03 8.90 0.66
N THR A 104 7.15 9.33 -0.23
CA THR A 104 5.97 10.15 0.11
C THR A 104 5.02 9.39 1.04
N ILE A 105 4.59 8.18 0.65
CA ILE A 105 3.66 7.36 1.43
C ILE A 105 4.28 6.92 2.76
N LYS A 106 5.56 6.57 2.76
CA LYS A 106 6.27 6.23 4.00
C LYS A 106 6.32 7.42 4.97
N GLY A 107 6.53 8.62 4.47
CA GLY A 107 6.46 9.85 5.28
C GLY A 107 5.07 10.06 5.90
N MET A 108 4.01 9.91 5.10
CA MET A 108 2.63 10.01 5.57
C MET A 108 2.30 8.96 6.64
N LEU A 109 2.69 7.69 6.42
CA LEU A 109 2.47 6.61 7.39
C LEU A 109 3.26 6.83 8.69
N ASN A 110 4.50 7.31 8.61
CA ASN A 110 5.30 7.62 9.80
C ASN A 110 4.68 8.76 10.60
N GLY A 111 4.22 9.83 9.95
CA GLY A 111 3.50 10.92 10.62
C GLY A 111 2.24 10.42 11.34
N MET A 112 1.44 9.60 10.68
CA MET A 112 0.27 8.96 11.28
C MET A 112 0.65 8.07 12.48
N LEU A 113 1.73 7.28 12.37
CA LEU A 113 2.20 6.40 13.43
C LEU A 113 2.61 7.17 14.68
N GLU A 114 3.32 8.29 14.54
CA GLU A 114 3.71 9.12 15.70
C GLU A 114 2.49 9.68 16.44
N HIS A 115 1.46 10.12 15.72
CA HIS A 115 0.20 10.54 16.35
C HIS A 115 -0.55 9.39 17.02
N LEU A 116 -0.54 8.19 16.42
CA LEU A 116 -1.11 6.99 17.05
C LEU A 116 -0.40 6.62 18.34
N LYS A 117 0.94 6.66 18.36
CA LYS A 117 1.73 6.39 19.57
C LYS A 117 1.46 7.41 20.68
N ALA A 118 1.29 8.67 20.32
CA ALA A 118 0.99 9.73 21.30
C ALA A 118 -0.42 9.62 21.90
N ALA A 119 -1.33 8.89 21.26
CA ALA A 119 -2.73 8.74 21.68
C ALA A 119 -2.97 7.45 22.52
N VAL A 120 -1.95 6.62 22.73
CA VAL A 120 -1.98 5.37 23.50
C VAL A 120 -1.21 5.55 24.80
#